data_870723b20e071c7e796ab9c834810d23
#
_entry.id   870723b20e071c7e796ab9c834810d23
#
_cell.length_a   1.000
_cell.length_b   1.000
_cell.length_c   1.000
_cell.angle_alpha   90.00
_cell.angle_beta   90.00
_cell.angle_gamma   90.00
#
_symmetry.space_group_name_H-M   'P 1'
#
loop_
_entity.id
_entity.type
_entity.pdbx_description
1 polymer ?
#
loop_
_entity_poly.entity_id
_entity_poly.type
_entity_poly.pdbx_seq_one_letter_code
_entity_poly.pdbx_strand_id
1 'polypeptide(L)'
;MFKSKFLIFSSFFLFSKSLFSQEKGIDDIINEAFQPISSFWESLVFHEFFGTGIPTIIFLLVGGAGFFTLYFGFINIRGFGISLNTVMGKYDKLDTERSNNGEVSHFQALATAMSGTVGNGNIAGVAIAIAIGGPGATFWMILCGILGMSSKFVECTLGVKYREIGSDGTVYGGPMYYLKKGLTEIGYEKLGKILGITFAILCIGASFGGGNAAQSNQAAMQLVNYFGMSGGSARTIIGIIMMIVVGIIIIGGIKRIASVTEKIVPFMAGIYVLACLYIIISNFTFIDDAFRLIFSQAFSPTAGVGGFIGV
;
A
#
# COMPACT_ATOMS: atom_id res chain seq x y z
N MET A 1 25.07 22.39 -55.07
CA MET A 1 24.76 23.28 -53.93
C MET A 1 23.74 22.74 -52.97
N PHE A 2 22.94 21.75 -53.29
CA PHE A 2 21.92 21.14 -52.43
C PHE A 2 22.48 20.02 -51.52
N LYS A 3 23.49 19.27 -51.96
CA LYS A 3 24.08 18.14 -51.17
C LYS A 3 24.91 18.59 -49.97
N SER A 4 25.50 19.78 -49.98
CA SER A 4 26.33 20.26 -48.86
C SER A 4 25.48 20.74 -47.66
N LYS A 5 24.27 21.30 -47.93
CA LYS A 5 23.36 21.74 -46.84
C LYS A 5 22.66 20.59 -46.14
N PHE A 6 22.45 19.46 -46.81
CA PHE A 6 21.90 18.26 -46.22
C PHE A 6 22.88 17.54 -45.27
N LEU A 7 24.18 17.56 -45.63
CA LEU A 7 25.24 17.01 -44.78
C LEU A 7 25.44 17.83 -43.52
N ILE A 8 25.36 19.15 -43.56
CA ILE A 8 25.48 20.04 -42.41
C ILE A 8 24.28 19.86 -41.46
N PHE A 9 23.06 19.69 -42.01
CA PHE A 9 21.85 19.48 -41.24
C PHE A 9 21.83 18.10 -40.58
N SER A 10 22.29 17.07 -41.26
CA SER A 10 22.47 15.70 -40.74
C SER A 10 23.53 15.65 -39.65
N SER A 11 24.65 16.36 -39.81
CA SER A 11 25.70 16.44 -38.77
C SER A 11 25.26 17.19 -37.54
N PHE A 12 24.43 18.25 -37.69
CA PHE A 12 23.86 18.98 -36.55
C PHE A 12 22.85 18.12 -35.78
N PHE A 13 22.09 17.26 -36.45
CA PHE A 13 21.13 16.34 -35.80
C PHE A 13 21.81 15.16 -35.14
N LEU A 14 22.95 14.70 -35.64
CA LEU A 14 23.77 13.68 -35.01
C LEU A 14 24.57 14.23 -33.83
N PHE A 15 25.01 15.48 -33.91
CA PHE A 15 25.72 16.16 -32.81
C PHE A 15 24.78 16.52 -31.64
N SER A 16 23.53 16.87 -31.95
CA SER A 16 22.54 17.10 -30.90
C SER A 16 22.14 15.81 -30.15
N LYS A 17 22.11 14.65 -30.82
CA LYS A 17 21.87 13.35 -30.14
C LYS A 17 23.02 12.95 -29.22
N SER A 18 24.26 13.28 -29.54
CA SER A 18 25.41 12.94 -28.69
C SER A 18 25.60 13.88 -27.50
N LEU A 19 25.10 15.12 -27.57
CA LEU A 19 25.12 16.08 -26.45
C LEU A 19 24.01 15.83 -25.42
N PHE A 20 22.90 15.18 -25.80
CA PHE A 20 21.83 14.81 -24.88
C PHE A 20 21.99 13.42 -24.26
N SER A 21 23.06 12.69 -24.57
CA SER A 21 23.28 11.28 -24.16
C SER A 21 24.09 11.09 -22.87
N GLN A 22 24.50 12.14 -22.16
CA GLN A 22 25.40 12.04 -21.01
C GLN A 22 25.12 12.96 -19.82
N GLU A 23 24.06 13.73 -19.81
CA GLU A 23 23.64 14.34 -18.55
C GLU A 23 22.73 13.38 -17.80
N LYS A 24 23.22 12.87 -16.65
CA LYS A 24 22.38 12.15 -15.68
C LYS A 24 21.16 13.00 -15.41
N GLY A 25 19.97 12.43 -15.59
CA GLY A 25 18.74 13.10 -15.26
C GLY A 25 18.71 13.49 -13.78
N ILE A 26 17.93 14.49 -13.41
CA ILE A 26 17.71 14.86 -12.00
C ILE A 26 17.29 13.61 -11.19
N ASP A 27 16.51 12.72 -11.79
CA ASP A 27 16.06 11.46 -11.21
C ASP A 27 17.23 10.54 -10.86
N ASP A 28 18.26 10.45 -11.71
CA ASP A 28 19.44 9.62 -11.48
C ASP A 28 20.31 10.17 -10.35
N ILE A 29 20.47 11.50 -10.29
CA ILE A 29 21.23 12.18 -9.22
C ILE A 29 20.54 11.96 -7.86
N ILE A 30 19.22 12.09 -7.81
CA ILE A 30 18.44 11.85 -6.59
C ILE A 30 18.55 10.39 -6.16
N ASN A 31 18.40 9.45 -7.09
CA ASN A 31 18.50 8.02 -6.81
C ASN A 31 19.89 7.65 -6.26
N GLU A 32 20.96 8.12 -6.87
CA GLU A 32 22.34 7.89 -6.38
C GLU A 32 22.57 8.45 -4.97
N ALA A 33 22.03 9.65 -4.68
CA ALA A 33 22.16 10.26 -3.36
C ALA A 33 21.41 9.49 -2.26
N PHE A 34 20.29 8.87 -2.59
CA PHE A 34 19.47 8.09 -1.64
C PHE A 34 19.84 6.62 -1.57
N GLN A 35 20.58 6.09 -2.53
CA GLN A 35 20.95 4.67 -2.62
C GLN A 35 21.60 4.12 -1.33
N PRO A 36 22.57 4.80 -0.67
CA PRO A 36 23.17 4.27 0.56
C PRO A 36 22.16 4.11 1.69
N ILE A 37 21.21 5.03 1.80
CA ILE A 37 20.15 5.02 2.81
C ILE A 37 19.16 3.88 2.51
N SER A 38 18.73 3.76 1.25
CA SER A 38 17.79 2.70 0.86
C SER A 38 18.41 1.32 1.03
N SER A 39 19.67 1.12 0.63
CA SER A 39 20.37 -0.16 0.78
C SER A 39 20.55 -0.57 2.25
N PHE A 40 20.79 0.38 3.15
CA PHE A 40 20.84 0.11 4.59
C PHE A 40 19.49 -0.41 5.11
N TRP A 41 18.39 0.29 4.79
CA TRP A 41 17.06 -0.12 5.22
C TRP A 41 16.62 -1.43 4.56
N GLU A 42 16.95 -1.62 3.28
CA GLU A 42 16.69 -2.86 2.56
C GLU A 42 17.37 -4.05 3.22
N SER A 43 18.65 -3.94 3.55
CA SER A 43 19.40 -4.99 4.24
C SER A 43 18.85 -5.31 5.64
N LEU A 44 18.29 -4.33 6.33
CA LEU A 44 17.67 -4.50 7.65
C LEU A 44 16.29 -5.17 7.57
N VAL A 45 15.44 -4.70 6.66
CA VAL A 45 14.04 -5.16 6.53
C VAL A 45 13.99 -6.55 5.89
N PHE A 46 14.80 -6.78 4.86
CA PHE A 46 14.86 -8.06 4.16
C PHE A 46 15.93 -9.01 4.72
N HIS A 47 16.38 -8.76 5.95
CA HIS A 47 17.30 -9.69 6.62
C HIS A 47 16.67 -11.08 6.72
N GLU A 48 17.39 -12.08 6.19
CA GLU A 48 16.89 -13.46 6.15
C GLU A 48 16.78 -14.09 7.53
N PHE A 49 15.71 -14.82 7.77
CA PHE A 49 15.50 -15.57 8.99
C PHE A 49 16.32 -16.87 8.94
N PHE A 50 17.43 -16.89 9.66
CA PHE A 50 18.31 -18.06 9.81
C PHE A 50 18.70 -18.77 8.48
N GLY A 51 18.92 -18.04 7.42
CA GLY A 51 19.34 -18.60 6.13
C GLY A 51 18.24 -19.37 5.36
N THR A 52 16.97 -19.12 5.70
CA THR A 52 15.83 -19.75 5.02
C THR A 52 15.49 -19.13 3.66
N GLY A 53 16.16 -18.03 3.27
CA GLY A 53 15.82 -17.24 2.09
C GLY A 53 14.54 -16.40 2.24
N ILE A 54 13.91 -16.41 3.43
CA ILE A 54 12.68 -15.66 3.72
C ILE A 54 13.01 -14.52 4.70
N PRO A 55 12.62 -13.27 4.38
CA PRO A 55 12.82 -12.15 5.28
C PRO A 55 12.16 -12.35 6.65
N THR A 56 12.87 -12.01 7.72
CA THR A 56 12.41 -12.14 9.11
C THR A 56 11.08 -11.41 9.35
N ILE A 57 10.89 -10.25 8.72
CA ILE A 57 9.67 -9.46 8.87
C ILE A 57 8.42 -10.24 8.41
N ILE A 58 8.54 -11.06 7.37
CA ILE A 58 7.43 -11.86 6.86
C ILE A 58 6.98 -12.91 7.86
N PHE A 59 7.94 -13.60 8.52
CA PHE A 59 7.60 -14.53 9.61
C PHE A 59 6.84 -13.84 10.73
N LEU A 60 7.26 -12.62 11.11
CA LEU A 60 6.58 -11.85 12.15
C LEU A 60 5.17 -11.45 11.72
N LEU A 61 5.00 -10.97 10.48
CA LEU A 61 3.70 -10.53 9.97
C LEU A 61 2.73 -11.70 9.79
N VAL A 62 3.14 -12.75 9.08
CA VAL A 62 2.30 -13.92 8.81
C VAL A 62 2.07 -14.73 10.09
N GLY A 63 3.11 -14.91 10.92
CA GLY A 63 2.99 -15.59 12.21
C GLY A 63 2.08 -14.84 13.18
N GLY A 64 2.20 -13.51 13.26
CA GLY A 64 1.31 -12.67 14.05
C GLY A 64 -0.13 -12.72 13.55
N ALA A 65 -0.34 -12.66 12.24
CA ALA A 65 -1.66 -12.76 11.63
C ALA A 65 -2.30 -14.14 11.88
N GLY A 66 -1.51 -15.21 11.77
CA GLY A 66 -1.93 -16.57 12.11
C GLY A 66 -2.29 -16.70 13.58
N PHE A 67 -1.43 -16.18 14.46
CA PHE A 67 -1.69 -16.17 15.91
C PHE A 67 -3.02 -15.45 16.22
N PHE A 68 -3.24 -14.25 15.72
CA PHE A 68 -4.49 -13.53 15.98
C PHE A 68 -5.72 -14.23 15.38
N THR A 69 -5.57 -14.84 14.20
CA THR A 69 -6.67 -15.61 13.60
C THR A 69 -7.10 -16.77 14.48
N LEU A 70 -6.14 -17.51 15.02
CA LEU A 70 -6.40 -18.64 15.92
C LEU A 70 -6.89 -18.16 17.30
N TYR A 71 -6.24 -17.17 17.90
CA TYR A 71 -6.57 -16.63 19.21
C TYR A 71 -7.99 -16.09 19.28
N PHE A 72 -8.44 -15.37 18.24
CA PHE A 72 -9.81 -14.83 18.16
C PHE A 72 -10.81 -15.79 17.48
N GLY A 73 -10.45 -17.04 17.27
CA GLY A 73 -11.34 -18.09 16.74
C GLY A 73 -11.91 -17.71 15.36
N PHE A 74 -11.04 -17.32 14.43
CA PHE A 74 -11.40 -16.94 13.05
C PHE A 74 -12.40 -15.78 13.00
N ILE A 75 -12.12 -14.72 13.75
CA ILE A 75 -12.97 -13.51 13.81
C ILE A 75 -13.21 -12.88 12.43
N ASN A 76 -12.25 -12.99 11.53
CA ASN A 76 -12.33 -12.55 10.14
C ASN A 76 -13.51 -13.19 9.38
N ILE A 77 -13.84 -14.44 9.67
CA ILE A 77 -14.97 -15.16 9.06
C ILE A 77 -16.25 -14.93 9.88
N ARG A 78 -16.18 -15.18 11.20
CA ARG A 78 -17.36 -15.09 12.09
C ARG A 78 -17.89 -13.68 12.25
N GLY A 79 -17.01 -12.66 12.23
CA GLY A 79 -17.36 -11.25 12.38
C GLY A 79 -17.83 -10.58 11.08
N PHE A 80 -17.72 -11.24 9.93
CA PHE A 80 -18.00 -10.62 8.63
C PHE A 80 -19.41 -10.02 8.53
N GLY A 81 -20.44 -10.74 8.98
CA GLY A 81 -21.81 -10.25 8.97
C GLY A 81 -22.03 -9.04 9.87
N ILE A 82 -21.34 -8.98 11.02
CA ILE A 82 -21.39 -7.82 11.93
C ILE A 82 -20.73 -6.62 11.27
N SER A 83 -19.55 -6.81 10.66
CA SER A 83 -18.84 -5.76 9.96
C SER A 83 -19.67 -5.14 8.83
N LEU A 84 -20.33 -5.98 8.03
CA LEU A 84 -21.21 -5.53 6.96
C LEU A 84 -22.40 -4.70 7.50
N ASN A 85 -23.06 -5.18 8.55
CA ASN A 85 -24.15 -4.46 9.20
C ASN A 85 -23.70 -3.11 9.79
N THR A 86 -22.47 -3.04 10.34
CA THR A 86 -21.90 -1.79 10.87
C THR A 86 -21.68 -0.77 9.75
N VAL A 87 -21.08 -1.20 8.65
CA VAL A 87 -20.84 -0.32 7.49
C VAL A 87 -22.14 0.17 6.86
N MET A 88 -23.19 -0.65 6.87
CA MET A 88 -24.54 -0.29 6.40
C MET A 88 -25.32 0.60 7.39
N GLY A 89 -24.72 1.01 8.51
CA GLY A 89 -25.33 1.93 9.49
C GLY A 89 -26.37 1.29 10.42
N LYS A 90 -26.46 -0.04 10.47
CA LYS A 90 -27.48 -0.73 11.29
C LYS A 90 -27.34 -0.40 12.79
N TYR A 91 -26.14 -0.07 13.24
CA TYR A 91 -25.81 0.21 14.64
C TYR A 91 -25.64 1.70 14.96
N ASP A 92 -25.82 2.60 13.98
CA ASP A 92 -25.57 4.06 14.15
C ASP A 92 -26.39 4.67 15.26
N LYS A 93 -27.64 4.20 15.47
CA LYS A 93 -28.49 4.70 16.58
C LYS A 93 -27.92 4.39 17.97
N LEU A 94 -27.29 3.23 18.12
CA LEU A 94 -26.65 2.82 19.38
C LEU A 94 -25.38 3.63 19.64
N ASP A 95 -24.68 4.01 18.60
CA ASP A 95 -23.45 4.82 18.69
C ASP A 95 -23.80 6.28 19.04
N THR A 96 -24.89 6.82 18.52
CA THR A 96 -25.34 8.19 18.79
C THR A 96 -25.70 8.37 20.26
N GLU A 97 -26.26 7.36 20.91
CA GLU A 97 -26.60 7.40 22.35
C GLU A 97 -25.37 7.27 23.26
N ARG A 98 -24.32 6.57 22.79
CA ARG A 98 -23.13 6.25 23.59
C ARG A 98 -21.95 7.20 23.44
N SER A 99 -21.75 7.78 22.29
CA SER A 99 -20.73 8.83 22.11
C SER A 99 -20.86 9.51 20.73
N ASN A 100 -21.16 10.78 20.72
CA ASN A 100 -21.04 11.65 19.55
C ASN A 100 -19.57 12.00 19.19
N ASN A 101 -18.62 11.14 19.51
CA ASN A 101 -17.19 11.47 19.56
C ASN A 101 -16.38 10.86 18.43
N GLY A 102 -16.97 10.63 17.25
CA GLY A 102 -16.27 10.26 16.03
C GLY A 102 -16.22 11.43 15.05
N GLU A 103 -15.08 11.65 14.40
CA GLU A 103 -14.95 12.71 13.40
C GLU A 103 -15.56 12.31 12.04
N VAL A 104 -15.71 11.01 11.77
CA VAL A 104 -16.15 10.44 10.49
C VAL A 104 -17.12 9.28 10.71
N SER A 105 -18.01 9.04 9.71
CA SER A 105 -18.92 7.89 9.74
C SER A 105 -18.20 6.56 9.55
N HIS A 106 -18.87 5.43 9.87
CA HIS A 106 -18.32 4.08 9.65
C HIS A 106 -17.95 3.83 8.18
N PHE A 107 -18.79 4.28 7.25
CA PHE A 107 -18.49 4.16 5.82
C PHE A 107 -17.31 5.03 5.39
N GLN A 108 -17.20 6.26 5.89
CA GLN A 108 -16.06 7.14 5.65
C GLN A 108 -14.76 6.56 6.22
N ALA A 109 -14.83 5.97 7.42
CA ALA A 109 -13.68 5.29 8.03
C ALA A 109 -13.23 4.10 7.18
N LEU A 110 -14.16 3.27 6.69
CA LEU A 110 -13.87 2.17 5.78
C LEU A 110 -13.25 2.67 4.46
N ALA A 111 -13.87 3.65 3.81
CA ALA A 111 -13.38 4.21 2.56
C ALA A 111 -11.97 4.81 2.70
N THR A 112 -11.73 5.52 3.81
CA THR A 112 -10.41 6.08 4.12
C THR A 112 -9.37 4.97 4.37
N ALA A 113 -9.72 3.92 5.11
CA ALA A 113 -8.85 2.76 5.32
C ALA A 113 -8.56 2.03 3.99
N MET A 114 -9.56 1.85 3.14
CA MET A 114 -9.40 1.26 1.80
C MET A 114 -8.49 2.10 0.91
N SER A 115 -8.57 3.43 0.97
CA SER A 115 -7.69 4.31 0.18
C SER A 115 -6.21 4.15 0.53
N GLY A 116 -5.91 3.84 1.78
CA GLY A 116 -4.55 3.55 2.25
C GLY A 116 -4.10 2.11 2.01
N THR A 117 -5.04 1.18 1.84
CA THR A 117 -4.75 -0.25 1.69
C THR A 117 -4.74 -0.68 0.23
N VAL A 118 -5.70 -0.22 -0.57
CA VAL A 118 -5.82 -0.57 -1.99
C VAL A 118 -5.03 0.44 -2.82
N GLY A 119 -3.89 0.00 -3.33
CA GLY A 119 -3.00 0.84 -4.12
C GLY A 119 -2.28 0.04 -5.21
N ASN A 120 -1.19 0.60 -5.73
CA ASN A 120 -0.38 -0.06 -6.75
C ASN A 120 0.21 -1.40 -6.29
N GLY A 121 0.42 -1.61 -4.99
CA GLY A 121 0.85 -2.88 -4.44
C GLY A 121 -0.12 -4.02 -4.77
N ASN A 122 -1.41 -3.76 -4.71
CA ASN A 122 -2.46 -4.76 -5.01
C ASN A 122 -2.62 -5.02 -6.52
N ILE A 123 -2.06 -4.19 -7.37
CA ILE A 123 -2.14 -4.33 -8.84
C ILE A 123 -0.78 -4.74 -9.40
N ALA A 124 0.20 -3.84 -9.34
CA ALA A 124 1.54 -4.08 -9.86
C ALA A 124 2.33 -5.07 -8.99
N GLY A 125 2.23 -4.98 -7.66
CA GLY A 125 2.91 -5.89 -6.74
C GLY A 125 2.45 -7.33 -6.91
N VAL A 126 1.14 -7.56 -7.07
CA VAL A 126 0.58 -8.90 -7.35
C VAL A 126 1.10 -9.44 -8.69
N ALA A 127 1.16 -8.59 -9.72
CA ALA A 127 1.71 -9.01 -11.02
C ALA A 127 3.19 -9.39 -10.92
N ILE A 128 3.99 -8.62 -10.17
CA ILE A 128 5.41 -8.91 -9.90
C ILE A 128 5.54 -10.22 -9.10
N ALA A 129 4.74 -10.41 -8.07
CA ALA A 129 4.74 -11.61 -7.25
C ALA A 129 4.46 -12.87 -8.09
N ILE A 130 3.49 -12.80 -9.01
CA ILE A 130 3.17 -13.90 -9.93
C ILE A 130 4.29 -14.09 -10.96
N ALA A 131 4.91 -13.02 -11.45
CA ALA A 131 6.02 -13.11 -12.40
C ALA A 131 7.26 -13.81 -11.78
N ILE A 132 7.52 -13.59 -10.49
CA ILE A 132 8.65 -14.19 -9.76
C ILE A 132 8.30 -15.60 -9.26
N GLY A 133 7.14 -15.75 -8.63
CA GLY A 133 6.73 -16.97 -7.94
C GLY A 133 5.86 -17.93 -8.74
N GLY A 134 5.49 -17.54 -9.95
CA GLY A 134 4.53 -18.29 -10.77
C GLY A 134 3.09 -18.20 -10.24
N PRO A 135 2.15 -18.90 -10.90
CA PRO A 135 0.73 -18.91 -10.50
C PRO A 135 0.49 -19.34 -9.06
N GLY A 136 1.31 -20.20 -8.49
CA GLY A 136 1.23 -20.68 -7.10
C GLY A 136 1.38 -19.58 -6.06
N ALA A 137 2.05 -18.45 -6.37
CA ALA A 137 2.16 -17.30 -5.49
C ALA A 137 0.78 -16.73 -5.11
N THR A 138 -0.20 -16.81 -6.01
CA THR A 138 -1.57 -16.35 -5.78
C THR A 138 -2.21 -17.06 -4.57
N PHE A 139 -1.96 -18.36 -4.40
CA PHE A 139 -2.46 -19.11 -3.24
C PHE A 139 -1.98 -18.49 -1.92
N TRP A 140 -0.69 -18.21 -1.82
CA TRP A 140 -0.09 -17.64 -0.61
C TRP A 140 -0.55 -16.22 -0.34
N MET A 141 -0.66 -15.38 -1.37
CA MET A 141 -1.19 -14.02 -1.23
C MET A 141 -2.65 -14.01 -0.72
N ILE A 142 -3.51 -14.88 -1.24
CA ILE A 142 -4.89 -15.02 -0.74
C ILE A 142 -4.89 -15.48 0.72
N LEU A 143 -4.10 -16.49 1.06
CA LEU A 143 -4.02 -17.01 2.43
C LEU A 143 -3.53 -15.92 3.40
N CYS A 144 -2.46 -15.22 3.06
CA CYS A 144 -1.93 -14.11 3.86
C CYS A 144 -2.94 -12.97 4.00
N GLY A 145 -3.69 -12.65 2.94
CA GLY A 145 -4.76 -11.66 2.98
C GLY A 145 -5.87 -12.04 3.97
N ILE A 146 -6.31 -13.30 3.96
CA ILE A 146 -7.32 -13.81 4.91
C ILE A 146 -6.80 -13.73 6.36
N LEU A 147 -5.56 -14.15 6.61
CA LEU A 147 -4.94 -14.07 7.94
C LEU A 147 -4.77 -12.62 8.39
N GLY A 148 -4.34 -11.73 7.47
CA GLY A 148 -4.13 -10.32 7.73
C GLY A 148 -5.37 -9.56 8.20
N MET A 149 -6.57 -10.01 7.82
CA MET A 149 -7.84 -9.44 8.33
C MET A 149 -7.93 -9.46 9.85
N SER A 150 -7.44 -10.52 10.50
CA SER A 150 -7.44 -10.63 11.97
C SER A 150 -6.45 -9.66 12.61
N SER A 151 -5.28 -9.44 12.01
CA SER A 151 -4.32 -8.42 12.47
C SER A 151 -4.94 -7.02 12.39
N LYS A 152 -5.63 -6.72 11.29
CA LYS A 152 -6.31 -5.43 11.12
C LYS A 152 -7.46 -5.24 12.11
N PHE A 153 -8.21 -6.29 12.42
CA PHE A 153 -9.22 -6.26 13.47
C PHE A 153 -8.62 -5.86 14.83
N VAL A 154 -7.48 -6.45 15.21
CA VAL A 154 -6.79 -6.12 16.47
C VAL A 154 -6.31 -4.68 16.47
N GLU A 155 -5.64 -4.26 15.41
CA GLU A 155 -5.12 -2.89 15.24
C GLU A 155 -6.23 -1.85 15.40
N CYS A 156 -7.32 -2.00 14.65
CA CYS A 156 -8.44 -1.06 14.70
C CYS A 156 -9.13 -1.06 16.07
N THR A 157 -9.31 -2.23 16.69
CA THR A 157 -9.92 -2.36 18.02
C THR A 157 -9.08 -1.65 19.07
N LEU A 158 -7.76 -1.85 19.08
CA LEU A 158 -6.85 -1.17 19.99
C LEU A 158 -6.80 0.33 19.72
N GLY A 159 -6.79 0.73 18.44
CA GLY A 159 -6.82 2.13 18.02
C GLY A 159 -8.04 2.88 18.57
N VAL A 160 -9.22 2.27 18.56
CA VAL A 160 -10.45 2.84 19.10
C VAL A 160 -10.45 2.79 20.63
N LYS A 161 -10.04 1.66 21.24
CA LYS A 161 -10.02 1.48 22.70
C LYS A 161 -9.15 2.52 23.41
N TYR A 162 -7.97 2.80 22.87
CA TYR A 162 -6.96 3.65 23.51
C TYR A 162 -6.89 5.07 22.94
N ARG A 163 -7.86 5.47 22.10
CA ARG A 163 -7.93 6.84 21.57
C ARG A 163 -8.05 7.88 22.68
N GLU A 164 -7.57 9.08 22.43
CA GLU A 164 -7.74 10.26 23.26
C GLU A 164 -8.65 11.26 22.54
N ILE A 165 -9.49 11.92 23.30
CA ILE A 165 -10.34 12.97 22.76
C ILE A 165 -9.90 14.28 23.42
N GLY A 166 -9.41 15.20 22.61
CA GLY A 166 -8.98 16.52 23.05
C GLY A 166 -10.17 17.36 23.54
N SER A 167 -9.87 18.41 24.27
CA SER A 167 -10.88 19.38 24.74
C SER A 167 -11.61 20.11 23.61
N ASP A 168 -11.00 20.14 22.43
CA ASP A 168 -11.55 20.71 21.20
C ASP A 168 -12.37 19.68 20.37
N GLY A 169 -12.55 18.46 20.88
CA GLY A 169 -13.22 17.37 20.19
C GLY A 169 -12.36 16.62 19.17
N THR A 170 -11.09 16.98 19.00
CA THR A 170 -10.16 16.30 18.11
C THR A 170 -9.84 14.90 18.65
N VAL A 171 -9.90 13.88 17.80
CA VAL A 171 -9.63 12.49 18.16
C VAL A 171 -8.20 12.12 17.82
N TYR A 172 -7.43 11.72 18.82
CA TYR A 172 -6.06 11.25 18.70
C TYR A 172 -6.04 9.75 18.94
N GLY A 173 -5.42 8.99 18.03
CA GLY A 173 -5.37 7.52 18.11
C GLY A 173 -4.23 6.93 17.30
N GLY A 174 -4.20 5.60 17.25
CA GLY A 174 -3.21 4.85 16.49
C GLY A 174 -2.20 4.12 17.35
N PRO A 175 -1.20 3.43 16.71
CA PRO A 175 -0.26 2.57 17.41
C PRO A 175 0.54 3.26 18.50
N MET A 176 0.95 4.52 18.33
CA MET A 176 1.67 5.28 19.34
C MET A 176 0.87 5.43 20.65
N TYR A 177 -0.45 5.51 20.56
CA TYR A 177 -1.34 5.65 21.73
C TYR A 177 -1.59 4.31 22.40
N TYR A 178 -1.98 3.28 21.64
CA TYR A 178 -2.27 1.99 22.26
C TYR A 178 -1.01 1.26 22.75
N LEU A 179 0.15 1.42 22.13
CA LEU A 179 1.41 0.90 22.63
C LEU A 179 1.74 1.55 23.98
N LYS A 180 1.65 2.89 24.08
CA LYS A 180 1.93 3.58 25.34
C LYS A 180 0.94 3.20 26.43
N LYS A 181 -0.37 3.34 26.20
CA LYS A 181 -1.40 3.11 27.22
C LYS A 181 -1.57 1.64 27.55
N GLY A 182 -1.66 0.76 26.54
CA GLY A 182 -1.88 -0.66 26.75
C GLY A 182 -0.72 -1.33 27.50
N LEU A 183 0.53 -0.97 27.17
CA LEU A 183 1.67 -1.49 27.92
C LEU A 183 1.77 -0.90 29.33
N THR A 184 1.34 0.33 29.54
CA THR A 184 1.25 0.92 30.89
C THR A 184 0.25 0.17 31.76
N GLU A 185 -0.92 -0.22 31.23
CA GLU A 185 -1.94 -1.00 31.94
C GLU A 185 -1.42 -2.34 32.45
N ILE A 186 -0.49 -2.96 31.74
CA ILE A 186 0.13 -4.26 32.14
C ILE A 186 1.49 -4.10 32.82
N GLY A 187 1.85 -2.88 33.25
CA GLY A 187 3.04 -2.59 34.05
C GLY A 187 4.33 -2.30 33.27
N TYR A 188 4.28 -2.21 31.94
CA TYR A 188 5.45 -1.97 31.09
C TYR A 188 5.49 -0.52 30.53
N GLU A 189 5.30 0.49 31.38
CA GLU A 189 5.22 1.90 30.99
C GLU A 189 6.42 2.39 30.15
N LYS A 190 7.65 2.09 30.62
CA LYS A 190 8.89 2.51 29.91
C LYS A 190 8.96 1.91 28.50
N LEU A 191 8.64 0.62 28.35
CA LEU A 191 8.62 -0.06 27.08
C LEU A 191 7.55 0.54 26.15
N GLY A 192 6.35 0.79 26.67
CA GLY A 192 5.26 1.41 25.92
C GLY A 192 5.63 2.79 25.38
N LYS A 193 6.33 3.60 26.18
CA LYS A 193 6.80 4.93 25.74
C LYS A 193 7.85 4.83 24.63
N ILE A 194 8.83 3.94 24.78
CA ILE A 194 9.89 3.73 23.77
C ILE A 194 9.27 3.24 22.47
N LEU A 195 8.44 2.20 22.50
CA LEU A 195 7.81 1.63 21.29
C LEU A 195 6.88 2.62 20.62
N GLY A 196 6.12 3.40 21.39
CA GLY A 196 5.23 4.42 20.83
C GLY A 196 6.00 5.53 20.07
N ILE A 197 7.12 6.01 20.64
CA ILE A 197 7.98 7.00 19.98
C ILE A 197 8.65 6.39 18.74
N THR A 198 9.20 5.18 18.86
CA THR A 198 9.84 4.47 17.73
C THR A 198 8.85 4.29 16.59
N PHE A 199 7.62 3.85 16.90
CA PHE A 199 6.58 3.71 15.87
C PHE A 199 6.29 5.05 15.19
N ALA A 200 6.14 6.15 15.94
CA ALA A 200 5.87 7.46 15.36
C ALA A 200 6.97 7.91 14.39
N ILE A 201 8.23 7.72 14.75
CA ILE A 201 9.39 8.06 13.88
C ILE A 201 9.38 7.19 12.61
N LEU A 202 9.18 5.87 12.76
CA LEU A 202 9.13 4.95 11.62
C LEU A 202 7.94 5.22 10.71
N CYS A 203 6.78 5.59 11.27
CA CYS A 203 5.60 5.95 10.52
C CYS A 203 5.79 7.20 9.67
N ILE A 204 6.49 8.22 10.20
CA ILE A 204 6.88 9.41 9.42
C ILE A 204 7.76 8.99 8.24
N GLY A 205 8.80 8.19 8.47
CA GLY A 205 9.69 7.70 7.42
C GLY A 205 8.94 6.88 6.35
N ALA A 206 8.07 5.96 6.77
CA ALA A 206 7.26 5.14 5.87
C ALA A 206 6.30 5.97 5.00
N SER A 207 5.77 7.06 5.54
CA SER A 207 4.87 7.96 4.80
C SER A 207 5.56 8.64 3.62
N PHE A 208 6.84 8.97 3.74
CA PHE A 208 7.61 9.53 2.62
C PHE A 208 7.92 8.49 1.54
N GLY A 209 8.25 7.26 1.91
CA GLY A 209 8.67 6.21 0.99
C GLY A 209 7.50 5.46 0.36
N GLY A 210 7.07 4.38 1.01
CA GLY A 210 6.06 3.45 0.49
C GLY A 210 4.68 4.06 0.29
N GLY A 211 4.26 4.95 1.20
CA GLY A 211 2.95 5.60 1.13
C GLY A 211 2.82 6.65 0.03
N ASN A 212 3.91 7.30 -0.37
CA ASN A 212 3.86 8.41 -1.32
C ASN A 212 4.80 8.21 -2.52
N ALA A 213 6.12 8.19 -2.31
CA ALA A 213 7.09 8.21 -3.41
C ALA A 213 6.92 7.03 -4.37
N ALA A 214 6.77 5.80 -3.87
CA ALA A 214 6.57 4.61 -4.68
C ALA A 214 5.25 4.67 -5.48
N GLN A 215 4.15 5.08 -4.84
CA GLN A 215 2.83 5.17 -5.47
C GLN A 215 2.80 6.24 -6.57
N SER A 216 3.30 7.44 -6.28
CA SER A 216 3.33 8.54 -7.25
C SER A 216 4.25 8.26 -8.43
N ASN A 217 5.42 7.63 -8.19
CA ASN A 217 6.35 7.26 -9.25
C ASN A 217 5.71 6.24 -10.22
N GLN A 218 5.08 5.19 -9.70
CA GLN A 218 4.41 4.19 -10.53
C GLN A 218 3.25 4.81 -11.34
N ALA A 219 2.44 5.65 -10.72
CA ALA A 219 1.35 6.34 -11.41
C ALA A 219 1.89 7.28 -12.51
N ALA A 220 2.92 8.07 -12.21
CA ALA A 220 3.54 8.96 -13.19
C ALA A 220 4.15 8.18 -14.35
N MET A 221 4.80 7.05 -14.08
CA MET A 221 5.39 6.20 -15.12
C MET A 221 4.33 5.64 -16.06
N GLN A 222 3.19 5.18 -15.55
CA GLN A 222 2.09 4.69 -16.36
C GLN A 222 1.49 5.78 -17.25
N LEU A 223 1.30 7.00 -16.72
CA LEU A 223 0.79 8.13 -17.50
C LEU A 223 1.77 8.55 -18.60
N VAL A 224 3.06 8.62 -18.28
CA VAL A 224 4.12 8.91 -19.29
C VAL A 224 4.09 7.89 -20.42
N ASN A 225 4.01 6.59 -20.07
CA ASN A 225 3.96 5.53 -21.07
C ASN A 225 2.69 5.56 -21.91
N TYR A 226 1.54 5.78 -21.28
CA TYR A 226 0.24 5.82 -21.97
C TYR A 226 0.13 6.98 -22.94
N PHE A 227 0.59 8.17 -22.56
CA PHE A 227 0.58 9.36 -23.41
C PHE A 227 1.78 9.46 -24.37
N GLY A 228 2.69 8.48 -24.35
CA GLY A 228 3.88 8.50 -25.21
C GLY A 228 4.78 9.71 -24.98
N MET A 229 4.80 10.25 -23.74
CA MET A 229 5.59 11.43 -23.41
C MET A 229 7.07 11.07 -23.35
N SER A 230 7.85 11.55 -24.30
CA SER A 230 9.30 11.39 -24.35
C SER A 230 9.99 12.63 -23.81
N GLY A 231 10.67 12.50 -22.68
CA GLY A 231 11.48 13.59 -22.08
C GLY A 231 11.82 13.31 -20.63
N GLY A 232 13.06 13.59 -20.22
CA GLY A 232 13.55 13.37 -18.84
C GLY A 232 12.77 14.12 -17.75
N SER A 233 11.96 15.12 -18.11
CA SER A 233 11.16 15.93 -17.17
C SER A 233 9.67 15.52 -17.13
N ALA A 234 9.21 14.59 -17.97
CA ALA A 234 7.80 14.25 -18.07
C ALA A 234 7.23 13.69 -16.75
N ARG A 235 7.98 12.81 -16.08
CA ARG A 235 7.60 12.26 -14.76
C ARG A 235 7.50 13.34 -13.70
N THR A 236 8.47 14.25 -13.68
CA THR A 236 8.51 15.38 -12.73
C THR A 236 7.30 16.29 -12.89
N ILE A 237 6.91 16.63 -14.15
CA ILE A 237 5.73 17.46 -14.42
C ILE A 237 4.45 16.78 -13.91
N ILE A 238 4.26 15.50 -14.23
CA ILE A 238 3.11 14.73 -13.73
C ILE A 238 3.12 14.66 -12.20
N GLY A 239 4.30 14.42 -11.59
CA GLY A 239 4.46 14.42 -10.13
C GLY A 239 4.06 15.75 -9.48
N ILE A 240 4.42 16.88 -10.07
CA ILE A 240 4.01 18.21 -9.59
C ILE A 240 2.49 18.40 -9.69
N ILE A 241 1.88 17.98 -10.78
CA ILE A 241 0.41 18.05 -10.94
C ILE A 241 -0.27 17.19 -9.84
N MET A 242 0.19 15.97 -9.64
CA MET A 242 -0.32 15.08 -8.60
C MET A 242 -0.13 15.70 -7.20
N MET A 243 1.04 16.28 -6.92
CA MET A 243 1.32 16.97 -5.66
C MET A 243 0.31 18.09 -5.37
N ILE A 244 0.00 18.91 -6.37
CA ILE A 244 -0.97 20.01 -6.22
C ILE A 244 -2.37 19.45 -5.93
N VAL A 245 -2.83 18.46 -6.70
CA VAL A 245 -4.17 17.88 -6.55
C VAL A 245 -4.32 17.22 -5.17
N VAL A 246 -3.35 16.41 -4.76
CA VAL A 246 -3.35 15.73 -3.46
C VAL A 246 -3.19 16.74 -2.32
N GLY A 247 -2.33 17.75 -2.48
CA GLY A 247 -2.12 18.80 -1.50
C GLY A 247 -3.40 19.57 -1.17
N ILE A 248 -4.22 19.89 -2.18
CA ILE A 248 -5.53 20.55 -1.99
C ILE A 248 -6.45 19.72 -1.08
N ILE A 249 -6.38 18.39 -1.18
CA ILE A 249 -7.22 17.49 -0.37
C ILE A 249 -6.68 17.38 1.06
N ILE A 250 -5.37 17.17 1.21
CA ILE A 250 -4.72 16.93 2.52
C ILE A 250 -4.80 18.14 3.45
N ILE A 251 -4.66 19.36 2.91
CA ILE A 251 -4.72 20.61 3.70
C ILE A 251 -6.07 20.76 4.45
N GLY A 252 -7.15 20.13 3.96
CA GLY A 252 -8.45 20.12 4.61
C GLY A 252 -8.59 19.16 5.81
N GLY A 253 -7.53 18.43 6.17
CA GLY A 253 -7.52 17.48 7.29
C GLY A 253 -8.35 16.22 7.06
N ILE A 254 -8.51 15.42 8.13
CA ILE A 254 -9.14 14.08 8.05
C ILE A 254 -10.58 14.12 7.53
N LYS A 255 -11.35 15.14 7.88
CA LYS A 255 -12.75 15.29 7.43
C LYS A 255 -12.84 15.46 5.91
N ARG A 256 -11.94 16.27 5.34
CA ARG A 256 -11.89 16.48 3.90
C ARG A 256 -11.36 15.25 3.17
N ILE A 257 -10.31 14.61 3.69
CA ILE A 257 -9.79 13.35 3.16
C ILE A 257 -10.91 12.31 3.13
N ALA A 258 -11.62 12.10 4.23
CA ALA A 258 -12.71 11.15 4.34
C ALA A 258 -13.85 11.44 3.35
N SER A 259 -14.26 12.71 3.21
CA SER A 259 -15.32 13.14 2.26
C SER A 259 -14.93 12.92 0.79
N VAL A 260 -13.65 13.00 0.45
CA VAL A 260 -13.17 12.73 -0.91
C VAL A 260 -13.04 11.24 -1.15
N THR A 261 -12.44 10.50 -0.20
CA THR A 261 -12.20 9.06 -0.33
C THR A 261 -13.50 8.27 -0.37
N GLU A 262 -14.53 8.64 0.38
CA GLU A 262 -15.84 7.98 0.35
C GLU A 262 -16.49 7.95 -1.06
N LYS A 263 -16.12 8.89 -1.93
CA LYS A 263 -16.62 8.97 -3.31
C LYS A 263 -15.68 8.27 -4.30
N ILE A 264 -14.39 8.56 -4.19
CA ILE A 264 -13.39 8.08 -5.16
C ILE A 264 -13.12 6.58 -4.98
N VAL A 265 -12.98 6.11 -3.76
CA VAL A 265 -12.53 4.73 -3.48
C VAL A 265 -13.55 3.67 -3.94
N PRO A 266 -14.86 3.80 -3.68
CA PRO A 266 -15.83 2.84 -4.21
C PRO A 266 -15.87 2.82 -5.74
N PHE A 267 -15.72 3.99 -6.38
CA PHE A 267 -15.67 4.10 -7.84
C PHE A 267 -14.42 3.42 -8.40
N MET A 268 -13.25 3.69 -7.82
CA MET A 268 -11.99 3.04 -8.19
C MET A 268 -12.06 1.52 -8.04
N ALA A 269 -12.53 1.05 -6.88
CA ALA A 269 -12.69 -0.37 -6.61
C ALA A 269 -13.69 -1.03 -7.57
N GLY A 270 -14.80 -0.34 -7.87
CA GLY A 270 -15.81 -0.81 -8.81
C GLY A 270 -15.23 -1.01 -10.22
N ILE A 271 -14.51 -0.04 -10.75
CA ILE A 271 -13.86 -0.15 -12.07
C ILE A 271 -12.87 -1.31 -12.09
N TYR A 272 -12.04 -1.44 -11.04
CA TYR A 272 -11.06 -2.50 -10.95
C TYR A 272 -11.73 -3.90 -10.94
N VAL A 273 -12.75 -4.07 -10.11
CA VAL A 273 -13.50 -5.35 -10.03
C VAL A 273 -14.18 -5.66 -11.36
N LEU A 274 -14.81 -4.68 -12.00
CA LEU A 274 -15.46 -4.87 -13.31
C LEU A 274 -14.45 -5.26 -14.39
N ALA A 275 -13.26 -4.63 -14.40
CA ALA A 275 -12.19 -4.98 -15.33
C ALA A 275 -11.69 -6.42 -15.10
N CYS A 276 -11.48 -6.82 -13.83
CA CYS A 276 -11.10 -8.18 -13.49
C CYS A 276 -12.17 -9.20 -13.90
N LEU A 277 -13.45 -8.91 -13.62
CA LEU A 277 -14.55 -9.77 -14.02
C LEU A 277 -14.65 -9.90 -15.54
N TYR A 278 -14.48 -8.81 -16.27
CA TYR A 278 -14.44 -8.85 -17.73
C TYR A 278 -13.34 -9.77 -18.24
N ILE A 279 -12.12 -9.68 -17.71
CA ILE A 279 -11.00 -10.54 -18.09
C ILE A 279 -11.32 -12.02 -17.77
N ILE A 280 -11.86 -12.31 -16.59
CA ILE A 280 -12.21 -13.68 -16.18
C ILE A 280 -13.28 -14.25 -17.09
N ILE A 281 -14.36 -13.50 -17.35
CA ILE A 281 -15.47 -13.94 -18.21
C ILE A 281 -14.98 -14.13 -19.65
N SER A 282 -14.17 -13.23 -20.18
CA SER A 282 -13.61 -13.33 -21.54
C SER A 282 -12.69 -14.54 -21.72
N ASN A 283 -12.10 -15.03 -20.62
CA ASN A 283 -11.20 -16.18 -20.62
C ASN A 283 -11.77 -17.36 -19.84
N PHE A 284 -13.09 -17.52 -19.83
CA PHE A 284 -13.79 -18.51 -19.01
C PHE A 284 -13.28 -19.95 -19.23
N THR A 285 -12.89 -20.29 -20.46
CA THR A 285 -12.38 -21.62 -20.82
C THR A 285 -11.05 -21.96 -20.16
N PHE A 286 -10.30 -20.98 -19.69
CA PHE A 286 -8.98 -21.20 -19.04
C PHE A 286 -9.07 -21.16 -17.51
N ILE A 287 -10.24 -21.00 -16.93
CA ILE A 287 -10.41 -20.89 -15.46
C ILE A 287 -9.96 -22.17 -14.76
N ASP A 288 -10.36 -23.34 -15.26
CA ASP A 288 -9.98 -24.63 -14.69
C ASP A 288 -8.45 -24.83 -14.72
N ASP A 289 -7.82 -24.48 -15.84
CA ASP A 289 -6.37 -24.54 -15.97
C ASP A 289 -5.66 -23.58 -15.02
N ALA A 290 -6.18 -22.36 -14.85
CA ALA A 290 -5.66 -21.39 -13.91
C ALA A 290 -5.71 -21.90 -12.45
N PHE A 291 -6.84 -22.43 -12.01
CA PHE A 291 -6.96 -23.05 -10.69
C PHE A 291 -6.03 -24.25 -10.53
N ARG A 292 -5.97 -25.13 -11.52
CA ARG A 292 -5.04 -26.27 -11.51
C ARG A 292 -3.59 -25.81 -11.35
N LEU A 293 -3.17 -24.78 -12.09
CA LEU A 293 -1.81 -24.22 -11.99
C LEU A 293 -1.56 -23.60 -10.61
N ILE A 294 -2.49 -22.83 -10.09
CA ILE A 294 -2.37 -22.22 -8.75
C ILE A 294 -2.15 -23.31 -7.70
N PHE A 295 -2.99 -24.32 -7.63
CA PHE A 295 -2.89 -25.36 -6.62
C PHE A 295 -1.70 -26.31 -6.82
N SER A 296 -1.38 -26.69 -8.05
CA SER A 296 -0.27 -27.59 -8.33
C SER A 296 1.10 -26.95 -8.05
N GLN A 297 1.19 -25.63 -8.23
CA GLN A 297 2.45 -24.89 -8.02
C GLN A 297 2.53 -24.22 -6.65
N ALA A 298 1.45 -24.19 -5.87
CA ALA A 298 1.39 -23.50 -4.57
C ALA A 298 2.54 -23.88 -3.61
N PHE A 299 2.93 -25.15 -3.62
CA PHE A 299 3.94 -25.68 -2.71
C PHE A 299 5.34 -25.77 -3.34
N SER A 300 5.56 -25.12 -4.49
CA SER A 300 6.91 -24.96 -5.03
C SER A 300 7.69 -23.91 -4.21
N PRO A 301 9.00 -24.04 -4.04
CA PRO A 301 9.82 -23.04 -3.33
C PRO A 301 9.69 -21.63 -3.92
N THR A 302 9.61 -21.52 -5.24
CA THR A 302 9.44 -20.24 -5.95
C THR A 302 8.11 -19.59 -5.66
N ALA A 303 7.02 -20.38 -5.56
CA ALA A 303 5.70 -19.85 -5.23
C ALA A 303 5.63 -19.28 -3.81
N GLY A 304 6.30 -19.91 -2.85
CA GLY A 304 6.45 -19.39 -1.51
C GLY A 304 7.13 -18.02 -1.51
N VAL A 305 8.29 -17.92 -2.16
CA VAL A 305 9.04 -16.65 -2.28
C VAL A 305 8.21 -15.57 -2.98
N GLY A 306 7.59 -15.88 -4.12
CA GLY A 306 6.76 -14.91 -4.83
C GLY A 306 5.52 -14.49 -4.04
N GLY A 307 4.86 -15.42 -3.33
CA GLY A 307 3.75 -15.11 -2.44
C GLY A 307 4.16 -14.17 -1.31
N PHE A 308 5.33 -14.36 -0.73
CA PHE A 308 5.87 -13.49 0.32
C PHE A 308 6.30 -12.11 -0.20
N ILE A 309 6.74 -11.98 -1.44
CA ILE A 309 7.04 -10.68 -2.05
C ILE A 309 5.76 -9.89 -2.33
N GLY A 310 4.65 -10.58 -2.60
CA GLY A 310 3.35 -9.97 -2.87
C GLY A 310 2.53 -9.57 -1.63
N VAL A 311 2.99 -9.91 -0.44
CA VAL A 311 2.38 -9.57 0.86
C VAL A 311 3.07 -8.36 1.46
#